data_642fb84d13523d2b55942d72175f92c7
#
_entry.id   642fb84d13523d2b55942d72175f92c7
#
_cell.length_a   1.000
_cell.length_b   1.000
_cell.length_c   1.000
_cell.angle_alpha   90.00
_cell.angle_beta   90.00
_cell.angle_gamma   90.00
#
_symmetry.space_group_name_H-M   'P 1'
#
loop_
_entity.id
_entity.type
_entity.pdbx_description
1 polymer ?
#
loop_
_entity_poly.entity_id
_entity_poly.type
_entity_poly.pdbx_seq_one_letter_code
_entity_poly.pdbx_strand_id
1 'polypeptide(L)'
;ISEHWMSLAGIFNSHLMLAMVVEKFGTEAQKDYWLPRFASGEMRGGLALTEPDAGTDLQGIRTTAQRDGDDYVVTGTKTWISNGIEGSVFATLVKTDPQADPPRRGMSMMILPKHDPETGAPHPGFRTGKRLEKLGYKGIDSAELIFDGLRLDAARHLVGGAEGEGFYMAVGGLELGRINVAARGVGVARRSLYEAAAYARERKTFGKPIGEHQAIQLKLGEMATRVRAAELLVEDAARIYDRGERSDQAAGMAKYFASEAAMENAA
;
A
#
# COMPACT_ATOMS: atom_id res chain seq x y z
N ILE A 1 -10.42 1.05 -12.71
CA ILE A 1 -9.60 2.25 -12.42
C ILE A 1 -8.21 2.09 -13.03
N SER A 2 -7.44 1.05 -12.64
CA SER A 2 -6.04 0.84 -13.09
C SER A 2 -5.87 0.60 -14.60
N GLU A 3 -6.91 0.17 -15.29
CA GLU A 3 -6.95 0.06 -16.75
C GLU A 3 -6.79 1.42 -17.46
N HIS A 4 -7.27 2.49 -16.82
CA HIS A 4 -7.19 3.85 -17.37
C HIS A 4 -6.07 4.66 -16.71
N TRP A 5 -5.89 4.53 -15.39
CA TRP A 5 -4.88 5.27 -14.65
C TRP A 5 -4.43 4.53 -13.38
N MET A 6 -3.31 3.83 -13.47
CA MET A 6 -2.78 3.01 -12.38
C MET A 6 -2.44 3.83 -11.12
N SER A 7 -1.98 5.07 -11.27
CA SER A 7 -1.61 5.91 -10.11
C SER A 7 -2.82 6.22 -9.23
N LEU A 8 -3.99 6.44 -9.81
CA LEU A 8 -5.21 6.68 -9.05
C LEU A 8 -5.56 5.47 -8.17
N ALA A 9 -5.45 4.25 -8.71
CA ALA A 9 -5.64 3.03 -7.94
C ALA A 9 -4.65 2.91 -6.77
N GLY A 10 -3.42 3.39 -6.94
CA GLY A 10 -2.41 3.41 -5.88
C GLY A 10 -2.72 4.40 -4.76
N ILE A 11 -3.23 5.58 -5.08
CA ILE A 11 -3.65 6.58 -4.10
C ILE A 11 -4.76 5.99 -3.21
N PHE A 12 -5.80 5.42 -3.81
CA PHE A 12 -6.87 4.75 -3.08
C PHE A 12 -6.36 3.63 -2.20
N ASN A 13 -5.57 2.70 -2.78
CA ASN A 13 -5.08 1.55 -2.04
C ASN A 13 -4.30 1.96 -0.79
N SER A 14 -3.38 2.92 -0.91
CA SER A 14 -2.58 3.38 0.23
C SER A 14 -3.46 3.92 1.35
N HIS A 15 -4.49 4.68 1.00
CA HIS A 15 -5.43 5.24 1.95
C HIS A 15 -6.34 4.18 2.58
N LEU A 16 -6.87 3.26 1.79
CA LEU A 16 -7.70 2.15 2.30
C LEU A 16 -6.92 1.23 3.25
N MET A 17 -5.62 1.04 3.01
CA MET A 17 -4.77 0.28 3.93
C MET A 17 -4.63 0.96 5.30
N LEU A 18 -4.50 2.29 5.34
CA LEU A 18 -4.52 3.06 6.57
C LEU A 18 -5.87 2.90 7.31
N ALA A 19 -6.98 3.08 6.59
CA ALA A 19 -8.33 2.97 7.16
C ALA A 19 -8.58 1.56 7.72
N MET A 20 -8.17 0.52 7.01
CA MET A 20 -8.32 -0.88 7.43
C MET A 20 -7.56 -1.18 8.73
N VAL A 21 -6.36 -0.60 8.92
CA VAL A 21 -5.61 -0.78 10.18
C VAL A 21 -6.42 -0.27 11.36
N VAL A 22 -7.03 0.90 11.25
CA VAL A 22 -7.85 1.48 12.32
C VAL A 22 -9.17 0.72 12.48
N GLU A 23 -9.84 0.38 11.38
CA GLU A 23 -11.11 -0.34 11.40
C GLU A 23 -10.96 -1.71 12.07
N LYS A 24 -9.92 -2.45 11.74
CA LYS A 24 -9.71 -3.82 12.22
C LYS A 24 -9.11 -3.89 13.61
N PHE A 25 -8.22 -2.99 13.96
CA PHE A 25 -7.40 -3.07 15.17
C PHE A 25 -7.56 -1.89 16.13
N GLY A 26 -8.17 -0.79 15.73
CA GLY A 26 -8.40 0.38 16.58
C GLY A 26 -9.40 0.11 17.70
N THR A 27 -9.25 0.83 18.81
CA THR A 27 -10.28 0.90 19.83
C THR A 27 -11.53 1.62 19.27
N GLU A 28 -12.70 1.45 19.89
CA GLU A 28 -13.91 2.15 19.42
C GLU A 28 -13.72 3.68 19.40
N ALA A 29 -13.06 4.23 20.41
CA ALA A 29 -12.73 5.66 20.45
C ALA A 29 -11.81 6.09 19.28
N GLN A 30 -10.86 5.24 18.90
CA GLN A 30 -9.99 5.50 17.74
C GLN A 30 -10.76 5.38 16.41
N LYS A 31 -11.65 4.41 16.28
CA LYS A 31 -12.53 4.26 15.12
C LYS A 31 -13.43 5.47 14.94
N ASP A 32 -14.11 5.89 16.00
CA ASP A 32 -15.01 7.05 16.00
C ASP A 32 -14.26 8.35 15.67
N TYR A 33 -12.99 8.44 16.08
CA TYR A 33 -12.18 9.62 15.81
C TYR A 33 -11.61 9.65 14.40
N TRP A 34 -10.96 8.54 13.94
CA TRP A 34 -10.18 8.54 12.71
C TRP A 34 -11.00 8.20 11.45
N LEU A 35 -11.93 7.20 11.53
CA LEU A 35 -12.60 6.68 10.33
C LEU A 35 -13.49 7.71 9.62
N PRO A 36 -14.25 8.58 10.31
CA PRO A 36 -15.01 9.63 9.63
C PRO A 36 -14.12 10.62 8.86
N ARG A 37 -12.95 10.97 9.41
CA ARG A 37 -11.96 11.86 8.76
C ARG A 37 -11.31 11.22 7.55
N PHE A 38 -11.10 9.90 7.59
CA PHE A 38 -10.60 9.14 6.44
C PHE A 38 -11.68 9.03 5.35
N ALA A 39 -12.92 8.74 5.72
CA ALA A 39 -14.02 8.58 4.79
C ALA A 39 -14.38 9.88 4.06
N SER A 40 -14.32 11.02 4.74
CA SER A 40 -14.55 12.34 4.14
C SER A 40 -13.39 12.82 3.25
N GLY A 41 -12.19 12.23 3.40
CA GLY A 41 -10.96 12.70 2.76
C GLY A 41 -10.33 13.93 3.43
N GLU A 42 -10.83 14.35 4.58
CA GLU A 42 -10.21 15.39 5.42
C GLU A 42 -8.77 15.02 5.75
N MET A 43 -8.56 13.76 6.10
CA MET A 43 -7.23 13.19 6.32
C MET A 43 -6.98 12.04 5.35
N ARG A 44 -5.87 12.09 4.64
CA ARG A 44 -5.45 11.05 3.68
C ARG A 44 -4.02 10.63 3.94
N GLY A 45 -3.69 9.40 3.64
CA GLY A 45 -2.32 8.93 3.88
C GLY A 45 -2.08 7.49 3.44
N GLY A 46 -1.35 6.75 4.24
CA GLY A 46 -0.98 5.39 3.93
C GLY A 46 -0.26 4.68 5.07
N LEU A 47 0.42 3.59 4.73
CA LEU A 47 1.28 2.87 5.66
C LEU A 47 2.72 3.40 5.59
N ALA A 48 3.38 3.52 6.73
CA ALA A 48 4.79 3.87 6.83
C ALA A 48 5.56 2.75 7.57
N LEU A 49 6.05 1.78 6.79
CA LEU A 49 6.73 0.59 7.30
C LEU A 49 8.23 0.62 7.02
N THR A 50 8.59 0.80 5.75
CA THR A 50 9.96 0.70 5.21
C THR A 50 10.87 1.80 5.75
N GLU A 51 12.12 1.42 6.04
CA GLU A 51 13.20 2.33 6.43
C GLU A 51 14.38 2.19 5.47
N PRO A 52 15.36 3.12 5.48
CA PRO A 52 16.52 3.04 4.59
C PRO A 52 17.25 1.68 4.63
N ASP A 53 17.35 1.08 5.81
CA ASP A 53 18.06 -0.18 6.04
C ASP A 53 17.13 -1.40 6.26
N ALA A 54 15.80 -1.21 6.22
CA ALA A 54 14.82 -2.27 6.51
C ALA A 54 13.59 -2.17 5.60
N GLY A 55 13.46 -3.13 4.69
CA GLY A 55 12.31 -3.25 3.76
C GLY A 55 11.58 -4.57 3.97
N THR A 56 12.02 -5.64 3.30
CA THR A 56 11.44 -6.98 3.43
C THR A 56 11.54 -7.52 4.86
N ASP A 57 12.66 -7.28 5.51
CA ASP A 57 12.83 -7.58 6.94
C ASP A 57 12.33 -6.40 7.79
N LEU A 58 11.03 -6.41 8.08
CA LEU A 58 10.40 -5.41 8.94
C LEU A 58 10.91 -5.47 10.38
N GLN A 59 11.44 -6.59 10.85
CA GLN A 59 11.96 -6.69 12.21
C GLN A 59 13.26 -5.88 12.40
N GLY A 60 13.94 -5.55 11.31
CA GLY A 60 15.13 -4.72 11.27
C GLY A 60 14.89 -3.21 11.38
N ILE A 61 13.66 -2.72 11.49
CA ILE A 61 13.39 -1.28 11.63
C ILE A 61 14.04 -0.69 12.87
N ARG A 62 14.35 0.60 12.82
CA ARG A 62 15.03 1.34 13.90
C ARG A 62 14.21 2.50 14.46
N THR A 63 13.12 2.91 13.79
CA THR A 63 12.21 3.93 14.32
C THR A 63 11.64 3.47 15.65
N THR A 64 11.81 4.28 16.68
CA THR A 64 11.35 4.00 18.05
C THR A 64 10.22 4.93 18.45
N ALA A 65 9.38 4.46 19.35
CA ALA A 65 8.40 5.27 20.09
C ALA A 65 8.62 5.00 21.57
N GLN A 66 9.26 5.94 22.24
CA GLN A 66 9.59 5.84 23.66
C GLN A 66 8.47 6.43 24.50
N ARG A 67 7.96 5.67 25.45
CA ARG A 67 6.89 6.15 26.33
C ARG A 67 7.40 7.22 27.30
N ASP A 68 6.64 8.31 27.43
CA ASP A 68 6.89 9.41 28.35
C ASP A 68 5.56 9.88 28.98
N GLY A 69 5.22 9.27 30.13
CA GLY A 69 3.92 9.45 30.77
C GLY A 69 2.79 8.86 29.94
N ASP A 70 1.82 9.68 29.57
CA ASP A 70 0.68 9.31 28.72
C ASP A 70 0.97 9.49 27.23
N ASP A 71 2.16 9.99 26.90
CA ASP A 71 2.61 10.24 25.53
C ASP A 71 3.64 9.21 25.05
N TYR A 72 3.88 9.24 23.74
CA TYR A 72 5.05 8.64 23.09
C TYR A 72 5.88 9.71 22.39
N VAL A 73 7.19 9.57 22.46
CA VAL A 73 8.18 10.34 21.71
C VAL A 73 8.72 9.48 20.58
N VAL A 74 8.38 9.83 19.34
CA VAL A 74 8.74 9.06 18.15
C VAL A 74 9.99 9.65 17.49
N THR A 75 11.00 8.79 17.22
CA THR A 75 12.24 9.18 16.54
C THR A 75 12.65 8.14 15.52
N GLY A 76 12.96 8.58 14.29
CA GLY A 76 13.41 7.72 13.20
C GLY A 76 13.07 8.26 11.82
N THR A 77 13.27 7.43 10.80
CA THR A 77 13.04 7.81 9.41
C THR A 77 12.39 6.66 8.66
N LYS A 78 11.29 6.95 7.96
CA LYS A 78 10.63 6.05 7.01
C LYS A 78 10.92 6.49 5.59
N THR A 79 11.07 5.54 4.66
CA THR A 79 11.37 5.83 3.26
C THR A 79 10.43 5.08 2.31
N TRP A 80 10.34 5.53 1.07
CA TRP A 80 9.44 5.00 0.05
C TRP A 80 7.96 5.05 0.43
N ILE A 81 7.57 6.06 1.22
CA ILE A 81 6.20 6.16 1.72
C ILE A 81 5.32 6.79 0.64
N SER A 82 4.37 5.99 0.15
CA SER A 82 3.34 6.44 -0.79
C SER A 82 2.44 7.48 -0.13
N ASN A 83 2.06 8.51 -0.89
CA ASN A 83 1.38 9.71 -0.38
C ASN A 83 2.20 10.47 0.68
N GLY A 84 3.51 10.27 0.74
CA GLY A 84 4.38 10.85 1.76
C GLY A 84 4.44 12.37 1.71
N ILE A 85 4.20 13.01 0.55
CA ILE A 85 4.11 14.47 0.41
C ILE A 85 2.69 14.96 0.61
N GLU A 86 1.75 14.44 -0.17
CA GLU A 86 0.37 14.91 -0.20
C GLU A 86 -0.50 14.35 0.92
N GLY A 87 -0.11 13.23 1.53
CA GLY A 87 -0.80 12.66 2.67
C GLY A 87 -0.55 13.45 3.95
N SER A 88 -1.52 13.45 4.84
CA SER A 88 -1.51 14.16 6.12
C SER A 88 -1.33 13.24 7.34
N VAL A 89 -1.50 11.91 7.17
CA VAL A 89 -1.49 10.96 8.29
C VAL A 89 -1.03 9.57 7.85
N PHE A 90 -0.31 8.85 8.72
CA PHE A 90 0.27 7.55 8.37
C PHE A 90 0.13 6.55 9.53
N ALA A 91 -0.30 5.31 9.21
CA ALA A 91 -0.14 4.19 10.12
C ALA A 91 1.32 3.73 10.04
N THR A 92 2.06 3.98 11.10
CA THR A 92 3.52 3.83 11.14
C THR A 92 3.92 2.73 12.08
N LEU A 93 4.74 1.79 11.59
CA LEU A 93 5.33 0.72 12.39
C LEU A 93 6.54 1.25 13.13
N VAL A 94 6.57 1.11 14.46
CA VAL A 94 7.63 1.59 15.34
C VAL A 94 8.05 0.51 16.32
N LYS A 95 9.22 0.64 16.96
CA LYS A 95 9.62 -0.16 18.12
C LYS A 95 9.27 0.59 19.40
N THR A 96 8.39 0.03 20.21
CA THR A 96 8.10 0.47 21.57
C THR A 96 8.99 -0.23 22.58
N ASP A 97 9.41 -1.47 22.29
CA ASP A 97 10.44 -2.19 23.03
C ASP A 97 11.56 -2.69 22.09
N PRO A 98 12.66 -1.94 21.94
CA PRO A 98 13.81 -2.36 21.12
C PRO A 98 14.54 -3.60 21.62
N GLN A 99 14.32 -4.03 22.87
CA GLN A 99 14.99 -5.18 23.49
C GLN A 99 14.14 -6.46 23.46
N ALA A 100 12.92 -6.39 22.93
CA ALA A 100 12.01 -7.53 22.88
C ALA A 100 12.58 -8.73 22.10
N ASP A 101 12.41 -9.93 22.64
CA ASP A 101 12.75 -11.19 21.99
C ASP A 101 11.49 -12.09 21.86
N PRO A 102 11.07 -12.45 20.67
CA PRO A 102 11.61 -12.04 19.36
C PRO A 102 11.28 -10.57 19.03
N PRO A 103 12.08 -9.89 18.17
CA PRO A 103 11.96 -8.46 17.90
C PRO A 103 10.56 -7.98 17.48
N ARG A 104 9.77 -8.85 16.83
CA ARG A 104 8.39 -8.53 16.42
C ARG A 104 7.46 -8.21 17.57
N ARG A 105 7.73 -8.72 18.80
CA ARG A 105 6.92 -8.46 19.99
C ARG A 105 7.15 -7.06 20.58
N GLY A 106 8.22 -6.40 20.19
CA GLY A 106 8.50 -5.03 20.60
C GLY A 106 8.00 -3.98 19.58
N MET A 107 7.22 -4.40 18.58
CA MET A 107 6.77 -3.52 17.52
C MET A 107 5.31 -3.13 17.71
N SER A 108 5.00 -1.85 17.55
CA SER A 108 3.66 -1.29 17.69
C SER A 108 3.28 -0.50 16.45
N MET A 109 1.97 -0.35 16.20
CA MET A 109 1.45 0.47 15.12
C MET A 109 0.92 1.78 15.71
N MET A 110 1.35 2.91 15.14
CA MET A 110 0.90 4.23 15.56
C MET A 110 0.35 5.04 14.40
N ILE A 111 -0.70 5.82 14.65
CA ILE A 111 -1.22 6.80 13.70
C ILE A 111 -0.48 8.12 13.92
N LEU A 112 0.34 8.50 12.94
CA LEU A 112 1.18 9.71 13.02
C LEU A 112 0.68 10.76 12.02
N PRO A 113 -0.05 11.79 12.47
CA PRO A 113 -0.46 12.92 11.65
C PRO A 113 0.69 13.93 11.48
N LYS A 114 0.75 14.61 10.34
CA LYS A 114 1.69 15.74 10.10
C LYS A 114 1.31 17.00 10.86
N HIS A 115 0.02 17.16 11.06
CA HIS A 115 -0.59 18.33 11.72
C HIS A 115 -1.58 17.84 12.76
N ASP A 116 -1.74 18.61 13.81
CA ASP A 116 -2.80 18.38 14.78
C ASP A 116 -4.16 18.46 14.06
N PRO A 117 -4.99 17.40 14.11
CA PRO A 117 -6.23 17.36 13.34
C PRO A 117 -7.30 18.37 13.81
N GLU A 118 -7.18 18.89 15.02
CA GLU A 118 -8.16 19.82 15.61
C GLU A 118 -7.78 21.28 15.35
N THR A 119 -6.49 21.59 15.45
CA THR A 119 -5.98 22.96 15.30
C THR A 119 -5.38 23.24 13.93
N GLY A 120 -5.02 22.20 13.17
CA GLY A 120 -4.29 22.31 11.91
C GLY A 120 -2.82 22.70 12.08
N ALA A 121 -2.33 22.87 13.30
CA ALA A 121 -0.95 23.24 13.56
C ALA A 121 0.01 22.11 13.19
N PRO A 122 1.16 22.37 12.55
CA PRO A 122 2.17 21.35 12.30
C PRO A 122 2.65 20.71 13.59
N HIS A 123 2.74 19.39 13.62
CA HIS A 123 3.36 18.70 14.76
C HIS A 123 4.86 18.98 14.78
N PRO A 124 5.40 19.55 15.87
CA PRO A 124 6.83 19.63 16.08
C PRO A 124 7.46 18.24 16.01
N GLY A 125 8.59 18.14 15.32
CA GLY A 125 9.27 16.85 15.16
C GLY A 125 8.77 15.99 14.01
N PHE A 126 7.71 16.34 13.28
CA PHE A 126 7.36 15.68 12.01
C PHE A 126 7.85 16.50 10.82
N ARG A 127 8.64 15.90 9.96
CA ARG A 127 9.08 16.52 8.70
C ARG A 127 8.91 15.57 7.52
N THR A 128 8.43 16.08 6.41
CA THR A 128 8.51 15.37 5.11
C THR A 128 9.91 15.60 4.56
N GLY A 129 10.62 14.52 4.29
CA GLY A 129 11.96 14.54 3.74
C GLY A 129 11.96 14.60 2.21
N LYS A 130 12.93 13.95 1.59
CA LYS A 130 13.14 13.99 0.15
C LYS A 130 12.00 13.30 -0.61
N ARG A 131 11.52 13.94 -1.70
CA ARG A 131 10.73 13.27 -2.74
C ARG A 131 11.62 12.25 -3.46
N LEU A 132 11.12 11.03 -3.62
CA LEU A 132 11.84 9.93 -4.27
C LEU A 132 11.39 9.82 -5.74
N GLU A 133 12.35 9.93 -6.64
CA GLU A 133 12.11 9.78 -8.08
C GLU A 133 11.90 8.31 -8.44
N LYS A 134 10.93 8.04 -9.30
CA LYS A 134 10.57 6.70 -9.76
C LYS A 134 10.67 6.61 -11.28
N LEU A 135 10.98 5.43 -11.80
CA LEU A 135 10.98 5.15 -13.23
C LEU A 135 9.60 5.40 -13.85
N GLY A 136 8.55 4.94 -13.18
CA GLY A 136 7.16 5.13 -13.59
C GLY A 136 6.25 5.37 -12.37
N TYR A 137 4.91 5.28 -12.57
CA TYR A 137 3.95 5.42 -11.48
C TYR A 137 4.03 6.80 -10.79
N LYS A 138 4.30 7.85 -11.59
CA LYS A 138 4.62 9.20 -11.10
C LYS A 138 3.41 9.99 -10.60
N GLY A 139 2.20 9.55 -10.90
CA GLY A 139 0.96 10.18 -10.40
C GLY A 139 0.66 9.96 -8.93
N ILE A 140 1.44 9.10 -8.24
CA ILE A 140 1.45 9.01 -6.77
C ILE A 140 2.85 9.40 -6.30
N ASP A 141 2.94 10.27 -5.30
CA ASP A 141 4.23 10.63 -4.71
C ASP A 141 4.79 9.53 -3.81
N SER A 142 6.09 9.58 -3.60
CA SER A 142 6.79 8.76 -2.60
C SER A 142 7.85 9.65 -1.94
N ALA A 143 7.91 9.61 -0.61
CA ALA A 143 8.83 10.45 0.13
C ALA A 143 9.40 9.75 1.36
N GLU A 144 10.37 10.41 1.96
CA GLU A 144 10.82 10.12 3.31
C GLU A 144 9.94 10.86 4.32
N LEU A 145 9.69 10.21 5.46
CA LEU A 145 9.08 10.80 6.64
C LEU A 145 10.10 10.75 7.76
N ILE A 146 10.35 11.90 8.39
CA ILE A 146 11.35 12.05 9.43
C ILE A 146 10.66 12.44 10.72
N PHE A 147 10.91 11.67 11.76
CA PHE A 147 10.41 11.89 13.12
C PHE A 147 11.61 12.24 14.01
N ASP A 148 11.56 13.42 14.61
CA ASP A 148 12.64 13.99 15.44
C ASP A 148 12.03 14.47 16.76
N GLY A 149 11.79 13.52 17.66
CA GLY A 149 11.13 13.80 18.92
C GLY A 149 9.63 14.13 18.78
N LEU A 150 8.94 13.54 17.79
CA LEU A 150 7.50 13.74 17.62
C LEU A 150 6.73 13.20 18.83
N ARG A 151 6.04 14.08 19.54
CA ARG A 151 5.27 13.76 20.76
C ARG A 151 3.78 13.63 20.45
N LEU A 152 3.18 12.51 20.85
CA LEU A 152 1.78 12.19 20.60
C LEU A 152 1.18 11.40 21.78
N ASP A 153 -0.06 11.67 22.15
CA ASP A 153 -0.76 10.94 23.21
C ASP A 153 -1.02 9.46 22.80
N ALA A 154 -0.86 8.57 23.76
CA ALA A 154 -0.99 7.14 23.54
C ALA A 154 -2.43 6.71 23.19
N ALA A 155 -3.42 7.30 23.85
CA ALA A 155 -4.81 6.87 23.75
C ALA A 155 -5.36 7.02 22.32
N ARG A 156 -4.99 8.10 21.65
CA ARG A 156 -5.43 8.41 20.28
C ARG A 156 -4.56 7.75 19.22
N HIS A 157 -3.25 7.60 19.47
CA HIS A 157 -2.27 7.31 18.43
C HIS A 157 -1.70 5.90 18.47
N LEU A 158 -1.65 5.21 19.62
CA LEU A 158 -1.26 3.80 19.69
C LEU A 158 -2.45 2.91 19.27
N VAL A 159 -2.39 2.34 18.08
CA VAL A 159 -3.50 1.53 17.54
C VAL A 159 -3.81 0.33 18.45
N GLY A 160 -5.10 0.20 18.84
CA GLY A 160 -5.56 -0.87 19.72
C GLY A 160 -5.21 -0.66 21.20
N GLY A 161 -4.45 0.38 21.56
CA GLY A 161 -4.10 0.72 22.92
C GLY A 161 -3.09 -0.21 23.61
N ALA A 162 -2.57 -1.24 22.90
CA ALA A 162 -1.58 -2.19 23.42
C ALA A 162 -0.30 -2.17 22.58
N GLU A 163 0.86 -2.26 23.27
CA GLU A 163 2.16 -2.42 22.60
C GLU A 163 2.37 -3.86 22.11
N GLY A 164 3.30 -4.04 21.16
CA GLY A 164 3.78 -5.36 20.73
C GLY A 164 2.96 -6.04 19.63
N GLU A 165 1.84 -5.46 19.21
CA GLU A 165 0.93 -6.04 18.21
C GLU A 165 1.14 -5.49 16.78
N GLY A 166 2.00 -4.47 16.63
CA GLY A 166 2.15 -3.74 15.36
C GLY A 166 2.65 -4.58 14.20
N PHE A 167 3.50 -5.58 14.45
CA PHE A 167 3.97 -6.47 13.39
C PHE A 167 2.82 -7.26 12.75
N TYR A 168 1.92 -7.81 13.56
CA TYR A 168 0.77 -8.57 13.07
C TYR A 168 -0.24 -7.68 12.36
N MET A 169 -0.41 -6.44 12.82
CA MET A 169 -1.24 -5.44 12.14
C MET A 169 -0.66 -5.10 10.75
N ALA A 170 0.66 -4.93 10.64
CA ALA A 170 1.32 -4.67 9.37
C ALA A 170 1.19 -5.85 8.40
N VAL A 171 1.44 -7.09 8.85
CA VAL A 171 1.36 -8.29 8.01
C VAL A 171 -0.07 -8.55 7.55
N GLY A 172 -1.08 -8.43 8.45
CA GLY A 172 -2.49 -8.57 8.09
C GLY A 172 -2.95 -7.55 7.05
N GLY A 173 -2.42 -6.32 7.12
CA GLY A 173 -2.62 -5.31 6.08
C GLY A 173 -2.03 -5.70 4.72
N LEU A 174 -0.89 -6.36 4.71
CA LEU A 174 -0.22 -6.74 3.46
C LEU A 174 -1.00 -7.79 2.65
N GLU A 175 -1.82 -8.65 3.26
CA GLU A 175 -2.66 -9.61 2.52
C GLU A 175 -3.66 -8.89 1.61
N LEU A 176 -4.45 -7.98 2.17
CA LEU A 176 -5.37 -7.14 1.40
C LEU A 176 -4.61 -6.28 0.37
N GLY A 177 -3.46 -5.75 0.77
CA GLY A 177 -2.58 -5.00 -0.13
C GLY A 177 -2.15 -5.81 -1.36
N ARG A 178 -1.83 -7.10 -1.21
CA ARG A 178 -1.46 -7.98 -2.32
C ARG A 178 -2.62 -8.19 -3.29
N ILE A 179 -3.84 -8.42 -2.80
CA ILE A 179 -5.04 -8.56 -3.64
C ILE A 179 -5.28 -7.27 -4.45
N ASN A 180 -5.19 -6.11 -3.80
CA ASN A 180 -5.33 -4.81 -4.47
C ASN A 180 -4.25 -4.57 -5.54
N VAL A 181 -2.99 -4.95 -5.25
CA VAL A 181 -1.90 -4.84 -6.23
C VAL A 181 -2.12 -5.78 -7.40
N ALA A 182 -2.60 -7.00 -7.15
CA ALA A 182 -2.97 -7.96 -8.19
C ALA A 182 -4.07 -7.42 -9.10
N ALA A 183 -5.13 -6.84 -8.54
CA ALA A 183 -6.21 -6.21 -9.29
C ALA A 183 -5.70 -5.03 -10.16
N ARG A 184 -4.70 -4.28 -9.70
CA ARG A 184 -4.02 -3.26 -10.53
C ARG A 184 -3.29 -3.88 -11.70
N GLY A 185 -2.58 -4.99 -11.47
CA GLY A 185 -1.89 -5.74 -12.53
C GLY A 185 -2.85 -6.22 -13.61
N VAL A 186 -4.01 -6.76 -13.22
CA VAL A 186 -5.08 -7.14 -14.16
C VAL A 186 -5.50 -5.96 -15.04
N GLY A 187 -5.73 -4.79 -14.44
CA GLY A 187 -6.13 -3.60 -15.20
C GLY A 187 -5.09 -3.17 -16.23
N VAL A 188 -3.81 -3.17 -15.86
CA VAL A 188 -2.70 -2.86 -16.78
C VAL A 188 -2.61 -3.90 -17.89
N ALA A 189 -2.62 -5.20 -17.56
CA ALA A 189 -2.57 -6.27 -18.54
C ALA A 189 -3.72 -6.22 -19.55
N ARG A 190 -4.94 -5.91 -19.06
CA ARG A 190 -6.14 -5.77 -19.90
C ARG A 190 -6.02 -4.58 -20.83
N ARG A 191 -5.56 -3.42 -20.35
CA ARG A 191 -5.36 -2.23 -21.18
C ARG A 191 -4.33 -2.51 -22.27
N SER A 192 -3.20 -3.13 -21.92
CA SER A 192 -2.18 -3.52 -22.92
C SER A 192 -2.75 -4.41 -24.01
N LEU A 193 -3.59 -5.40 -23.66
CA LEU A 193 -4.27 -6.23 -24.65
C LEU A 193 -5.19 -5.41 -25.57
N TYR A 194 -5.97 -4.48 -25.03
CA TYR A 194 -6.88 -3.66 -25.81
C TYR A 194 -6.12 -2.75 -26.79
N GLU A 195 -5.05 -2.12 -26.36
CA GLU A 195 -4.20 -1.28 -27.21
C GLU A 195 -3.52 -2.11 -28.31
N ALA A 196 -2.96 -3.26 -27.95
CA ALA A 196 -2.35 -4.17 -28.92
C ALA A 196 -3.36 -4.67 -29.97
N ALA A 197 -4.57 -5.04 -29.54
CA ALA A 197 -5.63 -5.50 -30.43
C ALA A 197 -6.16 -4.37 -31.34
N ALA A 198 -6.28 -3.15 -30.83
CA ALA A 198 -6.66 -1.97 -31.63
C ALA A 198 -5.60 -1.68 -32.70
N TYR A 199 -4.33 -1.59 -32.30
CA TYR A 199 -3.22 -1.34 -33.23
C TYR A 199 -3.10 -2.45 -34.28
N ALA A 200 -3.32 -3.71 -33.90
CA ALA A 200 -3.27 -4.83 -34.83
C ALA A 200 -4.35 -4.78 -35.94
N ARG A 201 -5.44 -4.09 -35.72
CA ARG A 201 -6.49 -3.85 -36.74
C ARG A 201 -6.13 -2.70 -37.69
N GLU A 202 -5.39 -1.72 -37.22
CA GLU A 202 -5.07 -0.49 -37.98
C GLU A 202 -3.78 -0.65 -38.78
N ARG A 203 -2.74 -1.19 -38.19
CA ARG A 203 -1.43 -1.35 -38.81
C ARG A 203 -1.48 -2.43 -39.90
N LYS A 204 -1.01 -2.06 -41.10
CA LYS A 204 -0.96 -2.99 -42.24
C LYS A 204 0.48 -3.35 -42.64
N THR A 205 0.69 -4.62 -42.96
CA THR A 205 1.90 -5.14 -43.59
C THR A 205 1.47 -6.21 -44.65
N PHE A 206 2.21 -6.30 -45.72
CA PHE A 206 1.88 -7.25 -46.81
C PHE A 206 0.45 -7.11 -47.32
N GLY A 207 -0.08 -5.87 -47.38
CA GLY A 207 -1.40 -5.56 -47.93
C GLY A 207 -2.60 -5.80 -47.01
N LYS A 208 -2.40 -6.27 -45.77
CA LYS A 208 -3.47 -6.59 -44.81
C LYS A 208 -3.15 -6.13 -43.37
N PRO A 209 -4.15 -5.99 -42.46
CA PRO A 209 -3.94 -5.74 -41.06
C PRO A 209 -2.99 -6.76 -40.43
N ILE A 210 -2.11 -6.31 -39.50
CA ILE A 210 -1.17 -7.25 -38.86
C ILE A 210 -1.88 -8.29 -38.02
N GLY A 211 -3.07 -8.00 -37.48
CA GLY A 211 -3.92 -8.96 -36.76
C GLY A 211 -4.39 -10.17 -37.58
N GLU A 212 -4.23 -10.15 -38.90
CA GLU A 212 -4.51 -11.28 -39.76
C GLU A 212 -3.31 -12.21 -39.95
N HIS A 213 -2.15 -11.87 -39.38
CA HIS A 213 -0.98 -12.74 -39.36
C HIS A 213 -1.01 -13.67 -38.15
N GLN A 214 -0.83 -14.98 -38.36
CA GLN A 214 -0.89 -15.98 -37.29
C GLN A 214 0.02 -15.68 -36.12
N ALA A 215 1.23 -15.16 -36.32
CA ALA A 215 2.17 -14.80 -35.27
C ALA A 215 1.61 -13.71 -34.32
N ILE A 216 0.85 -12.76 -34.87
CA ILE A 216 0.20 -11.71 -34.07
C ILE A 216 -1.03 -12.28 -33.34
N GLN A 217 -1.81 -13.14 -34.01
CA GLN A 217 -2.96 -13.81 -33.40
C GLN A 217 -2.55 -14.65 -32.18
N LEU A 218 -1.43 -15.37 -32.27
CA LEU A 218 -0.88 -16.15 -31.15
C LEU A 218 -0.50 -15.24 -29.98
N LYS A 219 0.21 -14.12 -30.23
CA LYS A 219 0.55 -13.14 -29.18
C LYS A 219 -0.69 -12.57 -28.50
N LEU A 220 -1.70 -12.15 -29.26
CA LEU A 220 -2.96 -11.64 -28.69
C LEU A 220 -3.70 -12.71 -27.88
N GLY A 221 -3.68 -13.97 -28.34
CA GLY A 221 -4.24 -15.10 -27.62
C GLY A 221 -3.54 -15.36 -26.28
N GLU A 222 -2.20 -15.29 -26.26
CA GLU A 222 -1.41 -15.40 -25.02
C GLU A 222 -1.72 -14.25 -24.06
N MET A 223 -1.75 -13.01 -24.55
CA MET A 223 -2.10 -11.83 -23.74
C MET A 223 -3.50 -11.98 -23.12
N ALA A 224 -4.49 -12.41 -23.90
CA ALA A 224 -5.85 -12.64 -23.42
C ALA A 224 -5.92 -13.74 -22.35
N THR A 225 -5.16 -14.83 -22.55
CA THR A 225 -5.07 -15.92 -21.58
C THR A 225 -4.48 -15.46 -20.25
N ARG A 226 -3.39 -14.69 -20.28
CA ARG A 226 -2.78 -14.10 -19.07
C ARG A 226 -3.76 -13.19 -18.33
N VAL A 227 -4.48 -12.32 -19.04
CA VAL A 227 -5.51 -11.46 -18.44
C VAL A 227 -6.55 -12.30 -17.72
N ARG A 228 -7.12 -13.30 -18.40
CA ARG A 228 -8.19 -14.14 -17.82
C ARG A 228 -7.72 -14.95 -16.63
N ALA A 229 -6.54 -15.52 -16.69
CA ALA A 229 -5.94 -16.27 -15.58
C ALA A 229 -5.69 -15.34 -14.36
N ALA A 230 -5.17 -14.13 -14.60
CA ALA A 230 -4.96 -13.14 -13.55
C ALA A 230 -6.27 -12.70 -12.87
N GLU A 231 -7.34 -12.47 -13.66
CA GLU A 231 -8.69 -12.16 -13.16
C GLU A 231 -9.20 -13.23 -12.21
N LEU A 232 -9.15 -14.50 -12.64
CA LEU A 232 -9.64 -15.62 -11.83
C LEU A 232 -8.88 -15.77 -10.52
N LEU A 233 -7.56 -15.61 -10.54
CA LEU A 233 -6.74 -15.66 -9.32
C LEU A 233 -7.07 -14.51 -8.36
N VAL A 234 -7.30 -13.31 -8.87
CA VAL A 234 -7.67 -12.15 -8.03
C VAL A 234 -9.06 -12.32 -7.44
N GLU A 235 -10.04 -12.77 -8.25
CA GLU A 235 -11.40 -13.03 -7.78
C GLU A 235 -11.43 -14.12 -6.69
N ASP A 236 -10.67 -15.20 -6.87
CA ASP A 236 -10.56 -16.28 -5.90
C ASP A 236 -9.95 -15.78 -4.58
N ALA A 237 -8.82 -15.08 -4.65
CA ALA A 237 -8.18 -14.51 -3.48
C ALA A 237 -9.09 -13.53 -2.71
N ALA A 238 -9.84 -12.69 -3.43
CA ALA A 238 -10.78 -11.76 -2.84
C ALA A 238 -11.93 -12.49 -2.13
N ARG A 239 -12.52 -13.53 -2.76
CA ARG A 239 -13.59 -14.34 -2.17
C ARG A 239 -13.14 -15.07 -0.91
N ILE A 240 -11.90 -15.61 -0.88
CA ILE A 240 -11.32 -16.26 0.30
C ILE A 240 -11.20 -15.23 1.43
N TYR A 241 -10.66 -14.03 1.11
CA TYR A 241 -10.52 -12.95 2.09
C TYR A 241 -11.87 -12.49 2.67
N ASP A 242 -12.89 -12.30 1.82
CA ASP A 242 -14.24 -11.85 2.22
C ASP A 242 -14.95 -12.85 3.12
N ARG A 243 -14.62 -14.16 3.03
CA ARG A 243 -15.13 -15.18 3.94
C ARG A 243 -14.41 -15.23 5.28
N GLY A 244 -13.40 -14.37 5.49
CA GLY A 244 -12.56 -14.36 6.69
C GLY A 244 -11.60 -15.56 6.80
N GLU A 245 -11.39 -16.28 5.70
CA GLU A 245 -10.47 -17.42 5.65
C GLU A 245 -9.01 -16.94 5.45
N ARG A 246 -8.05 -17.81 5.74
CA ARG A 246 -6.64 -17.53 5.53
C ARG A 246 -6.35 -17.38 4.03
N SER A 247 -5.99 -16.17 3.60
CA SER A 247 -5.84 -15.79 2.19
C SER A 247 -4.41 -15.54 1.73
N ASP A 248 -3.41 -15.67 2.59
CA ASP A 248 -2.01 -15.32 2.30
C ASP A 248 -1.44 -16.04 1.07
N GLN A 249 -1.75 -17.33 0.90
CA GLN A 249 -1.33 -18.12 -0.26
C GLN A 249 -2.03 -17.63 -1.54
N ALA A 250 -3.36 -17.52 -1.53
CA ALA A 250 -4.14 -17.08 -2.68
C ALA A 250 -3.77 -15.65 -3.10
N ALA A 251 -3.64 -14.73 -2.13
CA ALA A 251 -3.21 -13.36 -2.35
C ALA A 251 -1.78 -13.28 -2.91
N GLY A 252 -0.87 -14.15 -2.45
CA GLY A 252 0.49 -14.28 -2.96
C GLY A 252 0.52 -14.74 -4.41
N MET A 253 -0.22 -15.81 -4.77
CA MET A 253 -0.33 -16.31 -6.13
C MET A 253 -0.95 -15.29 -7.08
N ALA A 254 -2.05 -14.66 -6.67
CA ALA A 254 -2.72 -13.63 -7.45
C ALA A 254 -1.79 -12.43 -7.72
N LYS A 255 -1.10 -11.94 -6.69
CA LYS A 255 -0.16 -10.81 -6.85
C LYS A 255 1.00 -11.16 -7.76
N TYR A 256 1.62 -12.32 -7.57
CA TYR A 256 2.73 -12.77 -8.41
C TYR A 256 2.30 -12.85 -9.86
N PHE A 257 1.28 -13.66 -10.17
CA PHE A 257 0.86 -13.89 -11.54
C PHE A 257 0.37 -12.62 -12.24
N ALA A 258 -0.48 -11.82 -11.58
CA ALA A 258 -1.03 -10.60 -12.20
C ALA A 258 0.03 -9.54 -12.47
N SER A 259 1.07 -9.42 -11.62
CA SER A 259 2.15 -8.46 -11.86
C SER A 259 3.05 -8.87 -13.03
N GLU A 260 3.39 -10.15 -13.15
CA GLU A 260 4.15 -10.68 -14.30
C GLU A 260 3.34 -10.55 -15.59
N ALA A 261 2.06 -10.95 -15.58
CA ALA A 261 1.16 -10.80 -16.72
C ALA A 261 1.04 -9.34 -17.20
N ALA A 262 1.02 -8.38 -16.27
CA ALA A 262 1.02 -6.95 -16.60
C ALA A 262 2.29 -6.53 -17.33
N MET A 263 3.46 -6.95 -16.83
CA MET A 263 4.76 -6.65 -17.43
C MET A 263 4.90 -7.29 -18.82
N GLU A 264 4.58 -8.57 -18.94
CA GLU A 264 4.68 -9.30 -20.22
C GLU A 264 3.72 -8.78 -21.29
N ASN A 265 2.50 -8.36 -20.88
CA ASN A 265 1.55 -7.78 -21.84
C ASN A 265 1.91 -6.34 -22.23
N ALA A 266 2.66 -5.61 -21.43
CA ALA A 266 3.06 -4.23 -21.71
C ALA A 266 4.37 -4.13 -22.51
N ALA A 267 5.18 -5.19 -22.54
CA ALA A 267 6.43 -5.29 -23.32
C ALA A 267 6.20 -5.70 -24.77
#